data_609e5f9688f27be96ce7509d87b00b6a
#
_entry.id   609e5f9688f27be96ce7509d87b00b6a
#
_cell.length_a   1.000
_cell.length_b   1.000
_cell.length_c   1.000
_cell.angle_alpha   90.00
_cell.angle_beta   90.00
_cell.angle_gamma   90.00
#
_symmetry.space_group_name_H-M   'P 1'
#
loop_
_entity.id
_entity.type
_entity.pdbx_description
1 polymer ?
#
loop_
_entity_poly.entity_id
_entity_poly.type
_entity_poly.pdbx_seq_one_letter_code
_entity_poly.pdbx_strand_id
1 'polypeptide(L)'
;MTDITLYRMVLPDHTCPFGVRAKQMLEQSGTEFEDRILSSRGEVEAFKNEHGVDTTPQVFVDGDRIGGSEGLSAYLEREQA
;
A
#
# COMPACT_ATOMS: atom_id res chain seq x y z
N MET A 1 16.08 -4.78 -9.90
CA MET A 1 15.58 -4.48 -8.56
C MET A 1 14.09 -4.24 -8.61
N THR A 2 13.37 -4.72 -7.62
CA THR A 2 11.91 -4.58 -7.57
C THR A 2 11.54 -3.23 -6.98
N ASP A 3 10.64 -2.52 -7.67
CA ASP A 3 10.19 -1.19 -7.29
C ASP A 3 8.83 -1.31 -6.61
N ILE A 4 8.80 -1.14 -5.29
CA ILE A 4 7.58 -1.30 -4.52
C ILE A 4 7.12 0.05 -3.98
N THR A 5 5.84 0.38 -4.22
CA THR A 5 5.22 1.61 -3.72
C THR A 5 3.99 1.25 -2.91
N LEU A 6 3.91 1.78 -1.69
CA LEU A 6 2.75 1.62 -0.82
C LEU A 6 2.00 2.94 -0.74
N TYR A 7 0.71 2.92 -1.08
CA TYR A 7 -0.20 4.05 -0.87
C TYR A 7 -1.09 3.75 0.33
N ARG A 8 -1.03 4.59 1.34
CA ARG A 8 -1.85 4.39 2.54
C ARG A 8 -2.45 5.71 3.01
N MET A 9 -3.59 5.60 3.69
CA MET A 9 -4.33 6.76 4.17
C MET A 9 -3.95 7.07 5.62
N VAL A 10 -3.51 8.30 5.85
CA VAL A 10 -3.25 8.82 7.20
C VAL A 10 -3.91 10.20 7.28
N LEU A 11 -5.06 10.27 7.92
CA LEU A 11 -5.80 11.51 8.09
C LEU A 11 -5.51 12.08 9.48
N PRO A 12 -5.70 13.40 9.70
CA PRO A 12 -5.44 14.00 11.02
C PRO A 12 -6.23 13.35 12.16
N ASP A 13 -7.44 12.86 11.86
CA ASP A 13 -8.33 12.27 12.85
C ASP A 13 -8.50 10.75 12.70
N HIS A 14 -7.81 10.14 11.73
CA HIS A 14 -7.98 8.71 11.46
C HIS A 14 -6.81 8.15 10.66
N THR A 15 -6.22 7.09 11.19
CA THR A 15 -5.18 6.32 10.49
C THR A 15 -5.73 4.93 10.18
N CYS A 16 -5.69 4.53 8.91
CA CYS A 16 -6.17 3.23 8.50
C CYS A 16 -5.26 2.12 9.04
N PRO A 17 -5.77 1.21 9.89
CA PRO A 17 -4.93 0.17 10.48
C PRO A 17 -4.39 -0.82 9.44
N PHE A 18 -5.11 -1.03 8.34
CA PHE A 18 -4.63 -1.90 7.26
C PHE A 18 -3.42 -1.30 6.55
N GLY A 19 -3.36 0.03 6.44
CA GLY A 19 -2.19 0.72 5.89
C GLY A 19 -0.96 0.56 6.77
N VAL A 20 -1.14 0.68 8.08
CA VAL A 20 -0.06 0.46 9.05
C VAL A 20 0.43 -0.98 8.96
N ARG A 21 -0.48 -1.92 8.87
CA ARG A 21 -0.14 -3.34 8.75
C ARG A 21 0.68 -3.62 7.49
N ALA A 22 0.26 -3.07 6.36
CA ALA A 22 0.99 -3.23 5.10
C ALA A 22 2.41 -2.70 5.21
N LYS A 23 2.58 -1.52 5.82
CA LYS A 23 3.89 -0.94 6.06
C LYS A 23 4.76 -1.86 6.91
N GLN A 24 4.20 -2.38 8.00
CA GLN A 24 4.94 -3.28 8.89
C GLN A 24 5.36 -4.55 8.18
N MET A 25 4.50 -5.11 7.34
CA MET A 25 4.84 -6.31 6.58
C MET A 25 6.02 -6.08 5.66
N LEU A 26 6.04 -4.94 4.96
CA LEU A 26 7.15 -4.58 4.08
C LEU A 26 8.45 -4.36 4.86
N GLU A 27 8.37 -3.69 6.01
CA GLU A 27 9.53 -3.46 6.86
C GLU A 27 10.09 -4.77 7.41
N GLN A 28 9.23 -5.67 7.85
CA GLN A 28 9.64 -6.96 8.39
C GLN A 28 10.24 -7.89 7.35
N SER A 29 9.81 -7.74 6.09
CA SER A 29 10.35 -8.55 5.00
C SER A 29 11.76 -8.10 4.57
N GLY A 30 12.21 -6.96 5.06
CA GLY A 30 13.50 -6.39 4.67
C GLY A 30 13.50 -5.80 3.27
N THR A 31 12.32 -5.53 2.72
CA THR A 31 12.14 -5.02 1.36
C THR A 31 12.12 -3.50 1.37
N GLU A 32 12.88 -2.87 0.48
CA GLU A 32 12.83 -1.43 0.30
C GLU A 32 11.56 -1.05 -0.45
N PHE A 33 10.88 0.00 -0.01
CA PHE A 33 9.66 0.46 -0.63
C PHE A 33 9.49 1.97 -0.45
N GLU A 34 8.68 2.58 -1.31
CA GLU A 34 8.27 3.97 -1.18
C GLU A 34 6.95 4.03 -0.43
N ASP A 35 6.91 4.79 0.66
CA ASP A 35 5.71 4.97 1.48
C ASP A 35 5.05 6.29 1.08
N ARG A 36 3.95 6.22 0.34
CA ARG A 36 3.21 7.38 -0.11
C ARG A 36 1.95 7.55 0.72
N ILE A 37 1.92 8.63 1.49
CA ILE A 37 0.82 8.90 2.40
C ILE A 37 -0.22 9.79 1.73
N LEU A 38 -1.48 9.35 1.77
CA LEU A 38 -2.63 10.12 1.34
C LEU A 38 -3.18 10.82 2.58
N SER A 39 -2.92 12.11 2.71
CA SER A 39 -3.13 12.84 3.96
C SER A 39 -4.43 13.62 4.03
N SER A 40 -5.24 13.58 2.99
CA SER A 40 -6.55 14.22 2.97
C SER A 40 -7.57 13.35 2.25
N ARG A 41 -8.86 13.60 2.53
CA ARG A 41 -9.93 12.85 1.86
C ARG A 41 -9.94 13.12 0.36
N GLY A 42 -9.60 14.35 -0.06
CA GLY A 42 -9.48 14.67 -1.47
C GLY A 42 -8.39 13.88 -2.18
N GLU A 43 -7.25 13.72 -1.53
CA GLU A 43 -6.16 12.90 -2.06
C GLU A 43 -6.56 11.44 -2.18
N VAL A 44 -7.28 10.91 -1.18
CA VAL A 44 -7.77 9.54 -1.19
C VAL A 44 -8.75 9.32 -2.35
N GLU A 45 -9.70 10.23 -2.53
CA GLU A 45 -10.68 10.13 -3.61
C GLU A 45 -10.01 10.24 -4.98
N ALA A 46 -9.07 11.17 -5.14
CA ALA A 46 -8.34 11.32 -6.39
C ALA A 46 -7.54 10.06 -6.72
N PHE A 47 -6.91 9.47 -5.71
CA PHE A 47 -6.15 8.23 -5.88
C PHE A 47 -7.08 7.08 -6.32
N LYS A 48 -8.22 6.92 -5.66
CA LYS A 48 -9.18 5.87 -6.00
C LYS A 48 -9.68 6.01 -7.43
N ASN A 49 -9.98 7.23 -7.85
CA ASN A 49 -10.45 7.49 -9.21
C ASN A 49 -9.35 7.25 -10.24
N GLU A 50 -8.14 7.70 -9.95
CA GLU A 50 -7.01 7.56 -10.87
C GLU A 50 -6.66 6.10 -11.14
N HIS A 51 -6.68 5.27 -10.09
CA HIS A 51 -6.29 3.87 -10.19
C HIS A 51 -7.46 2.90 -10.32
N GLY A 52 -8.69 3.39 -10.30
CA GLY A 52 -9.87 2.54 -10.43
C GLY A 52 -10.05 1.57 -9.29
N VAL A 53 -9.70 1.98 -8.07
CA VAL A 53 -9.79 1.14 -6.87
C VAL A 53 -10.78 1.73 -5.88
N ASP A 54 -11.34 0.89 -5.03
CA ASP A 54 -12.35 1.29 -4.04
C ASP A 54 -11.81 1.42 -2.63
N THR A 55 -10.61 0.93 -2.37
CA THR A 55 -10.07 0.86 -1.01
C THR A 55 -8.61 1.27 -0.94
N THR A 56 -8.14 1.57 0.27
CA THR A 56 -6.73 1.74 0.62
C THR A 56 -6.45 0.82 1.80
N PRO A 57 -5.22 0.35 2.02
CA PRO A 57 -4.00 0.64 1.27
C PRO A 57 -3.95 -0.09 -0.07
N GLN A 58 -3.06 0.37 -0.96
CA GLN A 58 -2.79 -0.31 -2.23
C GLN A 58 -1.28 -0.37 -2.42
N VAL A 59 -0.81 -1.51 -2.87
CA VAL A 59 0.62 -1.74 -3.11
C VAL A 59 0.86 -2.01 -4.58
N PHE A 60 1.87 -1.36 -5.13
CA PHE A 60 2.27 -1.53 -6.52
C PHE A 60 3.68 -2.10 -6.56
N VAL A 61 3.90 -3.10 -7.39
CA VAL A 61 5.21 -3.72 -7.61
C VAL A 61 5.57 -3.56 -9.09
N ASP A 62 6.62 -2.81 -9.37
CA ASP A 62 7.05 -2.48 -10.74
C ASP A 62 5.92 -1.90 -11.60
N GLY A 63 5.06 -1.10 -10.97
CA GLY A 63 3.92 -0.47 -11.63
C GLY A 63 2.65 -1.32 -11.66
N ASP A 64 2.70 -2.58 -11.26
CA ASP A 64 1.55 -3.47 -11.23
C ASP A 64 0.90 -3.48 -9.84
N ARG A 65 -0.41 -3.26 -9.81
CA ARG A 65 -1.16 -3.26 -8.55
C ARG A 65 -1.35 -4.71 -8.06
N ILE A 66 -0.83 -4.98 -6.86
CA ILE A 66 -1.01 -6.31 -6.25
C ILE A 66 -2.14 -6.33 -5.21
N GLY A 67 -2.68 -5.16 -4.87
CA GLY A 67 -3.81 -5.06 -3.96
C GLY A 67 -3.45 -4.44 -2.62
N GLY A 68 -4.31 -4.64 -1.62
CA GLY A 68 -4.12 -4.14 -0.27
C GLY A 68 -3.27 -5.09 0.58
N SER A 69 -3.54 -5.10 1.90
CA SER A 69 -2.75 -5.93 2.82
C SER A 69 -2.81 -7.42 2.48
N GLU A 70 -3.96 -7.91 2.01
CA GLU A 70 -4.09 -9.32 1.63
C GLU A 70 -3.27 -9.64 0.39
N GLY A 71 -3.32 -8.79 -0.63
CA GLY A 71 -2.51 -8.96 -1.83
C GLY A 71 -1.02 -8.90 -1.53
N LEU A 72 -0.63 -8.00 -0.63
CA LEU A 72 0.76 -7.88 -0.19
C LEU A 72 1.21 -9.13 0.53
N SER A 73 0.38 -9.67 1.43
CA SER A 73 0.70 -10.89 2.17
C SER A 73 0.96 -12.06 1.20
N ALA A 74 0.08 -12.24 0.22
CA ALA A 74 0.23 -13.29 -0.79
C ALA A 74 1.50 -13.09 -1.61
N TYR A 75 1.79 -11.85 -1.99
CA TYR A 75 3.00 -11.53 -2.75
C TYR A 75 4.26 -11.88 -1.97
N LEU A 76 4.33 -11.48 -0.69
CA LEU A 76 5.50 -11.73 0.15
C LEU A 76 5.70 -13.23 0.40
N GLU A 77 4.61 -13.98 0.57
CA GLU A 77 4.70 -15.43 0.72
C GLU A 77 5.32 -16.09 -0.51
N ARG A 78 4.92 -15.66 -1.71
CA ARG A 78 5.47 -16.20 -2.95
C ARG A 78 6.93 -15.87 -3.12
N GLU A 79 7.33 -14.64 -2.74
CA GLU A 79 8.72 -14.20 -2.89
C GLU A 79 9.66 -14.86 -1.88
N GLN A 80 9.13 -15.28 -0.74
CA GLN A 80 9.92 -15.91 0.31
C GLN A 80 9.91 -17.44 0.26
N ALA A 81 9.08 -18.00 -0.60
CA ALA A 81 8.93 -19.45 -0.72
C ALA A 81 10.09 -20.10 -1.49
#